data_74ebc47bb63c00d5d032ce4cf19b610b
#
_entry.id   74ebc47bb63c00d5d032ce4cf19b610b
#
_cell.length_a   1.000
_cell.length_b   1.000
_cell.length_c   1.000
_cell.angle_alpha   90.00
_cell.angle_beta   90.00
_cell.angle_gamma   90.00
#
_symmetry.space_group_name_H-M   'P 1'
#
loop_
_entity.id
_entity.type
_entity.pdbx_description
1 polymer ?
#
loop_
_entity_poly.entity_id
_entity_poly.type
_entity_poly.pdbx_seq_one_letter_code
_entity_poly.pdbx_strand_id
1 'polypeptide(L)'
;MIDETVLFTTSIDLSNHPMINAKIKLKKQYYLVLKYFVKKQLDNKYTNSRLIQYKEKFFNRIEIMEEESQIKNIIKALINSRFKPWKKKYKYWIMCDVALILMNDELIDKTALEMKKYMSQRQQKQFDILLNALKDNNVDISSIIFAEELMTQYRENRRFKEIKMHKYIVTANMSAGKSTLINALVGKPLLKMSQEVCTSNLCYLYNKPYEDERVHLQNIDFTNNATEKDLRNISWKTKTSIASYFRGIDDIKSHICIIDTPGVNYVLNQKHGKISQEILQQEEYEKIIYILNANKLGTDEEINYLKWISENLSKEKVIFVLNKLDEFRIAYDDIFMSINNVKKDLIIMGFENPVICPISAYFALLIKMKANGYELTDDEIDEYLFYIKKFRKKEYDFSKYYQSVYLEDGDNEIVEMSKKCGLYGLEKMLLGGII
;
A
#
# COMPACT_ATOMS: atom_id res chain seq x y z
N MET A 1 7.40 15.71 17.18
CA MET A 1 6.01 15.32 16.86
C MET A 1 6.04 13.95 16.22
N ILE A 2 5.17 13.04 16.61
CA ILE A 2 5.13 11.69 16.01
C ILE A 2 4.38 11.81 14.68
N ASP A 3 5.01 11.34 13.61
CA ASP A 3 4.38 11.30 12.30
C ASP A 3 3.40 10.12 12.24
N GLU A 4 2.11 10.42 12.31
CA GLU A 4 1.05 9.41 12.29
C GLU A 4 1.02 8.65 10.96
N THR A 5 1.45 9.25 9.85
CA THR A 5 1.54 8.59 8.54
C THR A 5 2.55 7.44 8.58
N VAL A 6 3.68 7.64 9.27
CA VAL A 6 4.68 6.58 9.47
C VAL A 6 4.09 5.41 10.24
N LEU A 7 3.37 5.68 11.34
CA LEU A 7 2.70 4.62 12.07
C LEU A 7 1.62 3.93 11.24
N PHE A 8 0.93 4.67 10.38
CA PHE A 8 -0.11 4.12 9.51
C PHE A 8 0.45 3.23 8.40
N THR A 9 1.62 3.56 7.82
CA THR A 9 2.21 2.84 6.69
C THR A 9 3.21 1.75 7.06
N THR A 10 3.58 1.60 8.34
CA THR A 10 4.54 0.59 8.80
C THR A 10 3.98 -0.82 8.69
N SER A 11 4.77 -1.76 8.15
CA SER A 11 4.50 -3.20 8.16
C SER A 11 5.06 -3.87 9.41
N ILE A 12 4.36 -4.88 9.95
CA ILE A 12 4.84 -5.77 10.99
C ILE A 12 4.39 -7.20 10.64
N ASP A 13 5.34 -8.01 10.18
CA ASP A 13 5.10 -9.43 9.94
C ASP A 13 5.47 -10.26 11.18
N LEU A 14 4.48 -10.93 11.74
CA LEU A 14 4.63 -11.82 12.89
C LEU A 14 4.55 -13.31 12.49
N SER A 15 4.57 -13.66 11.22
CA SER A 15 4.40 -15.05 10.75
C SER A 15 5.50 -15.97 11.30
N ASN A 16 6.74 -15.50 11.33
CA ASN A 16 7.92 -16.23 11.83
C ASN A 16 8.44 -15.71 13.17
N HIS A 17 7.63 -14.95 13.93
CA HIS A 17 8.11 -14.36 15.17
C HIS A 17 8.58 -15.41 16.19
N PRO A 18 9.77 -15.27 16.82
CA PRO A 18 10.38 -16.31 17.67
C PRO A 18 9.52 -16.76 18.86
N MET A 19 8.53 -15.95 19.25
CA MET A 19 7.63 -16.28 20.36
C MET A 19 6.43 -17.14 19.95
N ILE A 20 6.18 -17.39 18.66
CA ILE A 20 4.99 -18.14 18.22
C ILE A 20 4.91 -19.53 18.82
N ASN A 21 6.03 -20.24 18.86
CA ASN A 21 6.11 -21.61 19.39
C ASN A 21 6.47 -21.70 20.88
N ALA A 22 6.49 -20.53 21.58
CA ALA A 22 6.80 -20.51 23.01
C ALA A 22 5.62 -21.00 23.85
N LYS A 23 5.91 -21.52 25.07
CA LYS A 23 4.88 -21.91 26.04
C LYS A 23 4.00 -20.71 26.40
N ILE A 24 2.69 -20.94 26.57
CA ILE A 24 1.68 -19.89 26.83
C ILE A 24 2.06 -18.95 28.00
N LYS A 25 2.60 -19.50 29.10
CA LYS A 25 3.06 -18.70 30.24
C LYS A 25 4.16 -17.71 29.83
N LEU A 26 5.06 -18.11 28.95
CA LEU A 26 6.17 -17.27 28.51
C LEU A 26 5.67 -16.21 27.53
N LYS A 27 4.76 -16.57 26.61
CA LYS A 27 4.09 -15.61 25.72
C LYS A 27 3.37 -14.51 26.52
N LYS A 28 2.64 -14.89 27.60
CA LYS A 28 1.98 -13.93 28.49
C LYS A 28 2.98 -12.97 29.13
N GLN A 29 4.07 -13.49 29.70
CA GLN A 29 5.12 -12.67 30.30
C GLN A 29 5.76 -11.71 29.30
N TYR A 30 6.07 -12.22 28.08
CA TYR A 30 6.66 -11.44 27.01
C TYR A 30 5.73 -10.29 26.58
N TYR A 31 4.48 -10.61 26.29
CA TYR A 31 3.48 -9.62 25.88
C TYR A 31 3.24 -8.53 26.93
N LEU A 32 3.16 -8.91 28.22
CA LEU A 32 3.00 -7.92 29.30
C LEU A 32 4.18 -6.94 29.38
N VAL A 33 5.41 -7.44 29.20
CA VAL A 33 6.61 -6.60 29.22
C VAL A 33 6.65 -5.70 27.97
N LEU A 34 6.32 -6.23 26.79
CA LEU A 34 6.21 -5.47 25.56
C LEU A 34 5.17 -4.34 25.71
N LYS A 35 3.96 -4.69 26.16
CA LYS A 35 2.87 -3.73 26.41
C LYS A 35 3.29 -2.64 27.40
N TYR A 36 3.96 -3.02 28.49
CA TYR A 36 4.44 -2.07 29.51
C TYR A 36 5.37 -1.02 28.89
N PHE A 37 6.41 -1.45 28.15
CA PHE A 37 7.37 -0.51 27.58
C PHE A 37 6.77 0.36 26.49
N VAL A 38 5.92 -0.20 25.63
CA VAL A 38 5.25 0.55 24.57
C VAL A 38 4.32 1.61 25.17
N LYS A 39 3.39 1.22 26.05
CA LYS A 39 2.39 2.14 26.60
C LYS A 39 2.99 3.22 27.48
N LYS A 40 4.11 2.96 28.11
CA LYS A 40 4.83 3.95 28.90
C LYS A 40 5.40 5.08 28.04
N GLN A 41 5.74 4.82 26.80
CA GLN A 41 6.30 5.82 25.88
C GLN A 41 5.21 6.47 25.03
N LEU A 42 4.24 5.71 24.55
CA LEU A 42 3.19 6.16 23.67
C LEU A 42 1.94 5.28 23.79
N ASP A 43 0.85 5.87 24.26
CA ASP A 43 -0.46 5.22 24.32
C ASP A 43 -1.43 5.93 23.39
N ASN A 44 -1.56 5.44 22.17
CA ASN A 44 -2.47 5.96 21.16
C ASN A 44 -3.14 4.82 20.37
N LYS A 45 -4.07 5.16 19.47
CA LYS A 45 -4.80 4.19 18.65
C LYS A 45 -3.90 3.28 17.80
N TYR A 46 -2.78 3.80 17.27
CA TYR A 46 -1.86 3.03 16.42
C TYR A 46 -1.05 2.01 17.25
N THR A 47 -0.44 2.46 18.36
CA THR A 47 0.33 1.55 19.22
C THR A 47 -0.57 0.50 19.88
N ASN A 48 -1.78 0.87 20.26
CA ASN A 48 -2.76 -0.07 20.80
C ASN A 48 -3.18 -1.12 19.77
N SER A 49 -3.47 -0.72 18.54
CA SER A 49 -3.83 -1.66 17.47
C SER A 49 -2.67 -2.62 17.14
N ARG A 50 -1.42 -2.15 17.15
CA ARG A 50 -0.24 -3.01 16.97
C ARG A 50 -0.06 -3.99 18.12
N LEU A 51 -0.25 -3.56 19.36
CA LEU A 51 -0.25 -4.48 20.50
C LEU A 51 -1.35 -5.53 20.41
N ILE A 52 -2.53 -5.19 19.88
CA ILE A 52 -3.59 -6.15 19.57
C ILE A 52 -3.11 -7.18 18.54
N GLN A 53 -2.39 -6.76 17.49
CA GLN A 53 -1.81 -7.68 16.51
C GLN A 53 -0.90 -8.73 17.15
N TYR A 54 0.01 -8.31 18.08
CA TYR A 54 0.83 -9.26 18.86
C TYR A 54 -0.02 -10.18 19.71
N LYS A 55 -1.04 -9.64 20.38
CA LYS A 55 -1.97 -10.41 21.21
C LYS A 55 -2.69 -11.48 20.39
N GLU A 56 -3.25 -11.13 19.25
CA GLU A 56 -3.93 -12.06 18.33
C GLU A 56 -2.98 -13.17 17.87
N LYS A 57 -1.79 -12.81 17.40
CA LYS A 57 -0.82 -13.77 16.89
C LYS A 57 -0.30 -14.74 17.95
N PHE A 58 -0.09 -14.26 19.18
CA PHE A 58 0.43 -15.10 20.25
C PHE A 58 -0.62 -15.98 20.92
N PHE A 59 -1.89 -15.57 20.95
CA PHE A 59 -2.90 -16.19 21.82
C PHE A 59 -4.16 -16.69 21.11
N ASN A 60 -4.34 -16.42 19.82
CA ASN A 60 -5.48 -16.92 19.02
C ASN A 60 -6.84 -16.79 19.76
N ARG A 61 -7.32 -15.67 20.19
CA ARG A 61 -8.58 -15.44 20.91
C ARG A 61 -8.63 -15.92 22.36
N ILE A 62 -7.53 -16.41 22.95
CA ILE A 62 -7.50 -16.73 24.39
C ILE A 62 -7.53 -15.42 25.18
N GLU A 63 -8.52 -15.25 26.04
CA GLU A 63 -8.54 -14.13 26.96
C GLU A 63 -7.38 -14.23 27.95
N ILE A 64 -6.65 -13.13 28.10
CA ILE A 64 -5.53 -13.03 29.04
C ILE A 64 -5.98 -12.15 30.18
N MET A 65 -6.12 -12.72 31.38
CA MET A 65 -6.21 -11.90 32.57
C MET A 65 -4.86 -11.21 32.83
N GLU A 66 -4.88 -9.88 32.82
CA GLU A 66 -3.71 -9.03 32.94
C GLU A 66 -3.51 -8.67 34.43
N GLU A 67 -2.63 -9.36 35.15
CA GLU A 67 -2.18 -8.98 36.46
C GLU A 67 -0.99 -8.00 36.39
N GLU A 68 -1.27 -6.71 36.46
CA GLU A 68 -0.23 -5.67 36.40
C GLU A 68 0.60 -5.58 37.70
N SER A 69 0.11 -6.12 38.81
CA SER A 69 0.73 -6.00 40.12
C SER A 69 2.15 -6.59 40.23
N GLN A 70 2.53 -7.49 39.32
CA GLN A 70 3.84 -8.16 39.31
C GLN A 70 4.76 -7.76 38.15
N ILE A 71 4.43 -6.74 37.37
CA ILE A 71 5.15 -6.40 36.14
C ILE A 71 6.65 -6.19 36.32
N LYS A 72 7.09 -5.52 37.40
CA LYS A 72 8.53 -5.30 37.70
C LYS A 72 9.30 -6.60 37.88
N ASN A 73 8.71 -7.61 38.54
CA ASN A 73 9.31 -8.91 38.70
C ASN A 73 9.41 -9.68 37.40
N ILE A 74 8.38 -9.58 36.54
CA ILE A 74 8.36 -10.20 35.22
C ILE A 74 9.43 -9.56 34.32
N ILE A 75 9.54 -8.23 34.32
CA ILE A 75 10.58 -7.48 33.60
C ILE A 75 11.96 -7.96 34.04
N LYS A 76 12.23 -8.00 35.35
CA LYS A 76 13.51 -8.47 35.88
C LYS A 76 13.81 -9.92 35.48
N ALA A 77 12.80 -10.79 35.47
CA ALA A 77 12.96 -12.19 35.08
C ALA A 77 13.25 -12.41 33.60
N LEU A 78 12.74 -11.55 32.69
CA LEU A 78 12.98 -11.66 31.25
C LEU A 78 14.24 -10.90 30.79
N ILE A 79 14.50 -9.71 31.34
CA ILE A 79 15.61 -8.86 30.91
C ILE A 79 16.91 -9.24 31.65
N ASN A 80 16.87 -9.45 32.95
CA ASN A 80 18.03 -9.87 33.73
C ASN A 80 18.17 -11.40 33.78
N SER A 81 18.65 -11.96 32.71
CA SER A 81 18.79 -13.41 32.53
C SER A 81 20.12 -13.98 33.09
N ARG A 82 20.66 -13.42 34.19
CA ARG A 82 22.01 -13.76 34.70
C ARG A 82 22.23 -15.26 34.90
N PHE A 83 21.20 -16.00 35.35
CA PHE A 83 21.30 -17.42 35.65
C PHE A 83 20.59 -18.36 34.65
N LYS A 84 19.98 -17.83 33.59
CA LYS A 84 19.20 -18.61 32.61
C LYS A 84 19.63 -18.28 31.20
N PRO A 85 20.65 -18.97 30.64
CA PRO A 85 21.24 -18.63 29.35
C PRO A 85 20.23 -18.62 28.19
N TRP A 86 19.19 -19.51 28.23
CA TRP A 86 18.12 -19.54 27.21
C TRP A 86 17.19 -18.32 27.25
N LYS A 87 17.17 -17.54 28.32
CA LYS A 87 16.40 -16.29 28.40
C LYS A 87 17.16 -15.06 27.92
N LYS A 88 18.44 -15.20 27.55
CA LYS A 88 19.28 -14.07 27.13
C LYS A 88 18.74 -13.34 25.90
N LYS A 89 17.94 -14.01 25.06
CA LYS A 89 17.43 -13.49 23.80
C LYS A 89 16.24 -12.53 23.96
N TYR A 90 15.40 -12.70 24.98
CA TYR A 90 14.11 -12.00 25.08
C TYR A 90 14.23 -10.48 25.12
N LYS A 91 15.22 -9.93 25.81
CA LYS A 91 15.44 -8.47 25.85
C LYS A 91 15.73 -7.86 24.48
N TYR A 92 16.40 -8.60 23.59
CA TYR A 92 16.69 -8.16 22.22
C TYR A 92 15.41 -8.18 21.38
N TRP A 93 14.65 -9.25 21.42
CA TRP A 93 13.39 -9.36 20.70
C TRP A 93 12.36 -8.32 21.19
N ILE A 94 12.24 -8.13 22.53
CA ILE A 94 11.36 -7.08 23.09
C ILE A 94 11.77 -5.70 22.58
N MET A 95 13.08 -5.42 22.51
CA MET A 95 13.53 -4.11 22.02
C MET A 95 13.25 -3.91 20.52
N CYS A 96 13.44 -4.96 19.70
CA CYS A 96 13.07 -4.93 18.30
C CYS A 96 11.55 -4.69 18.12
N ASP A 97 10.72 -5.40 18.88
CA ASP A 97 9.27 -5.24 18.84
C ASP A 97 8.82 -3.85 19.29
N VAL A 98 9.45 -3.31 20.36
CA VAL A 98 9.23 -1.93 20.79
C VAL A 98 9.60 -0.97 19.67
N ALA A 99 10.73 -1.18 19.00
CA ALA A 99 11.18 -0.34 17.90
C ALA A 99 10.20 -0.40 16.70
N LEU A 100 9.74 -1.59 16.33
CA LEU A 100 8.72 -1.80 15.29
C LEU A 100 7.38 -1.13 15.62
N ILE A 101 6.96 -1.16 16.88
CA ILE A 101 5.70 -0.56 17.30
C ILE A 101 5.80 0.97 17.36
N LEU A 102 6.87 1.51 17.90
CA LEU A 102 7.01 2.96 18.13
C LEU A 102 7.48 3.74 16.92
N MET A 103 8.36 3.15 16.08
CA MET A 103 8.95 3.79 14.89
C MET A 103 9.47 5.22 15.12
N ASN A 104 9.98 5.48 16.32
CA ASN A 104 10.46 6.80 16.73
C ASN A 104 11.76 6.65 17.56
N ASP A 105 12.87 7.16 17.02
CA ASP A 105 14.21 6.98 17.57
C ASP A 105 14.34 7.51 19.03
N GLU A 106 13.71 8.65 19.33
CA GLU A 106 13.76 9.23 20.70
C GLU A 106 13.06 8.32 21.73
N LEU A 107 11.88 7.77 21.36
CA LEU A 107 11.13 6.87 22.25
C LEU A 107 11.82 5.51 22.39
N ILE A 108 12.48 5.05 21.33
CA ILE A 108 13.31 3.82 21.32
C ILE A 108 14.48 4.00 22.28
N ASP A 109 15.20 5.12 22.19
CA ASP A 109 16.35 5.41 23.08
C ASP A 109 15.92 5.55 24.56
N LYS A 110 14.79 6.22 24.81
CA LYS A 110 14.19 6.31 26.17
C LYS A 110 13.86 4.92 26.72
N THR A 111 13.26 4.06 25.89
CA THR A 111 12.94 2.67 26.29
C THR A 111 14.21 1.87 26.58
N ALA A 112 15.22 2.00 25.72
CA ALA A 112 16.50 1.32 25.90
C ALA A 112 17.18 1.71 27.22
N LEU A 113 17.18 3.01 27.58
CA LEU A 113 17.69 3.48 28.87
C LEU A 113 16.95 2.86 30.06
N GLU A 114 15.63 2.71 29.97
CA GLU A 114 14.85 2.05 31.01
C GLU A 114 15.14 0.55 31.11
N MET A 115 15.23 -0.15 30.00
CA MET A 115 15.57 -1.56 29.98
C MET A 115 16.97 -1.82 30.56
N LYS A 116 17.95 -0.94 30.32
CA LYS A 116 19.30 -1.02 30.82
C LYS A 116 19.36 -1.00 32.38
N LYS A 117 18.40 -0.36 33.08
CA LYS A 117 18.33 -0.37 34.55
C LYS A 117 18.19 -1.78 35.13
N TYR A 118 17.71 -2.74 34.35
CA TYR A 118 17.56 -4.14 34.74
C TYR A 118 18.75 -5.02 34.31
N MET A 119 19.79 -4.45 33.68
CA MET A 119 20.93 -5.18 33.10
C MET A 119 22.22 -4.91 33.85
N SER A 120 23.12 -5.91 33.88
CA SER A 120 24.51 -5.68 34.32
C SER A 120 25.27 -4.89 33.24
N GLN A 121 26.41 -4.25 33.60
CA GLN A 121 27.24 -3.50 32.67
C GLN A 121 27.66 -4.31 31.42
N ARG A 122 28.00 -5.60 31.61
CA ARG A 122 28.32 -6.50 30.48
C ARG A 122 27.14 -6.72 29.55
N GLN A 123 25.93 -6.86 30.15
CA GLN A 123 24.71 -7.01 29.33
C GLN A 123 24.34 -5.72 28.60
N GLN A 124 24.58 -4.57 29.21
CA GLN A 124 24.36 -3.26 28.57
C GLN A 124 25.25 -3.09 27.33
N LYS A 125 26.57 -3.39 27.44
CA LYS A 125 27.49 -3.34 26.29
C LYS A 125 27.04 -4.22 25.13
N GLN A 126 26.56 -5.43 25.40
CA GLN A 126 26.02 -6.31 24.35
C GLN A 126 24.67 -5.79 23.80
N PHE A 127 23.86 -5.14 24.63
CA PHE A 127 22.60 -4.55 24.20
C PHE A 127 22.82 -3.31 23.33
N ASP A 128 23.90 -2.57 23.54
CA ASP A 128 24.31 -1.44 22.70
C ASP A 128 24.62 -1.86 21.26
N ILE A 129 25.10 -3.09 21.03
CA ILE A 129 25.28 -3.64 19.69
C ILE A 129 23.93 -3.68 18.95
N LEU A 130 22.85 -4.13 19.62
CA LEU A 130 21.51 -4.12 19.05
C LEU A 130 21.05 -2.70 18.69
N LEU A 131 21.21 -1.76 19.63
CA LEU A 131 20.76 -0.38 19.41
C LEU A 131 21.47 0.29 18.26
N ASN A 132 22.78 0.03 18.12
CA ASN A 132 23.55 0.51 16.98
C ASN A 132 23.12 -0.20 15.68
N ALA A 133 22.91 -1.53 15.76
CA ALA A 133 22.47 -2.32 14.61
C ALA A 133 21.07 -1.95 14.12
N LEU A 134 20.17 -1.46 14.98
CA LEU A 134 18.88 -0.92 14.52
C LEU A 134 19.05 0.36 13.69
N LYS A 135 20.12 1.12 13.92
CA LYS A 135 20.37 2.40 13.25
C LYS A 135 21.33 2.29 12.05
N ASP A 136 22.25 1.32 12.06
CA ASP A 136 23.30 1.13 11.06
C ASP A 136 23.38 -0.34 10.63
N ASN A 137 23.32 -0.58 9.32
CA ASN A 137 23.39 -1.91 8.71
C ASN A 137 24.80 -2.52 8.73
N ASN A 138 25.85 -1.70 8.93
CA ASN A 138 27.25 -2.14 8.91
C ASN A 138 27.74 -2.69 10.26
N VAL A 139 26.89 -2.67 11.28
CA VAL A 139 27.23 -3.20 12.61
C VAL A 139 27.31 -4.72 12.57
N ASP A 140 28.40 -5.30 13.09
CA ASP A 140 28.54 -6.75 13.25
C ASP A 140 27.50 -7.29 14.25
N ILE A 141 26.59 -8.10 13.75
CA ILE A 141 25.48 -8.71 14.50
C ILE A 141 25.74 -10.20 14.82
N SER A 142 26.93 -10.74 14.58
CA SER A 142 27.23 -12.17 14.79
C SER A 142 26.85 -12.68 16.20
N SER A 143 27.00 -11.83 17.22
CA SER A 143 26.64 -12.14 18.62
C SER A 143 25.12 -12.08 18.91
N ILE A 144 24.31 -11.48 18.03
CA ILE A 144 22.87 -11.25 18.17
C ILE A 144 22.06 -11.66 16.93
N ILE A 145 22.64 -12.50 16.07
CA ILE A 145 22.03 -12.96 14.81
C ILE A 145 20.62 -13.53 14.98
N PHE A 146 20.30 -14.07 16.14
CA PHE A 146 18.95 -14.57 16.48
C PHE A 146 17.85 -13.47 16.50
N ALA A 147 18.22 -12.19 16.43
CA ALA A 147 17.30 -11.05 16.33
C ALA A 147 17.30 -10.42 14.93
N GLU A 148 18.04 -10.98 13.97
CA GLU A 148 18.24 -10.41 12.63
C GLU A 148 16.94 -10.16 11.89
N GLU A 149 16.01 -11.11 11.89
CA GLU A 149 14.72 -10.98 11.20
C GLU A 149 13.91 -9.76 11.70
N LEU A 150 13.78 -9.59 13.02
CA LEU A 150 13.09 -8.44 13.60
C LEU A 150 13.84 -7.12 13.38
N MET A 151 15.17 -7.14 13.41
CA MET A 151 15.98 -5.97 13.06
C MET A 151 15.81 -5.58 11.60
N THR A 152 15.78 -6.55 10.70
CA THR A 152 15.58 -6.31 9.27
C THR A 152 14.24 -5.66 9.00
N GLN A 153 13.16 -6.16 9.59
CA GLN A 153 11.84 -5.54 9.49
C GLN A 153 11.85 -4.07 9.96
N TYR A 154 12.50 -3.78 11.09
CA TYR A 154 12.60 -2.41 11.58
C TYR A 154 13.40 -1.50 10.64
N ARG A 155 14.53 -2.00 10.11
CA ARG A 155 15.38 -1.25 9.18
C ARG A 155 14.68 -0.97 7.85
N GLU A 156 13.91 -1.93 7.32
CA GLU A 156 13.11 -1.75 6.12
C GLU A 156 12.03 -0.68 6.32
N ASN A 157 11.29 -0.74 7.42
CA ASN A 157 10.32 0.30 7.77
C ASN A 157 11.00 1.68 7.92
N ARG A 158 12.16 1.73 8.58
CA ARG A 158 12.91 2.97 8.77
C ARG A 158 13.40 3.54 7.45
N ARG A 159 13.99 2.71 6.58
CA ARG A 159 14.43 3.10 5.24
C ARG A 159 13.25 3.60 4.40
N PHE A 160 12.13 2.89 4.42
CA PHE A 160 10.93 3.29 3.69
C PHE A 160 10.39 4.66 4.13
N LYS A 161 10.44 4.96 5.42
CA LYS A 161 10.08 6.28 5.96
C LYS A 161 10.94 7.41 5.41
N GLU A 162 12.23 7.15 5.12
CA GLU A 162 13.19 8.13 4.62
C GLU A 162 13.05 8.38 3.11
N ILE A 163 12.40 7.47 2.37
CA ILE A 163 12.12 7.62 0.93
C ILE A 163 11.04 8.68 0.73
N LYS A 164 11.28 9.62 -0.20
CA LYS A 164 10.28 10.61 -0.60
C LYS A 164 9.00 9.92 -1.06
N MET A 165 7.85 10.36 -0.55
CA MET A 165 6.55 9.87 -0.99
C MET A 165 6.18 10.46 -2.35
N HIS A 166 5.90 9.60 -3.31
CA HIS A 166 5.41 9.97 -4.63
C HIS A 166 3.89 9.85 -4.67
N LYS A 167 3.22 10.97 -4.92
CA LYS A 167 1.75 11.02 -4.96
C LYS A 167 1.24 11.04 -6.38
N TYR A 168 0.26 10.21 -6.68
CA TYR A 168 -0.46 10.14 -7.94
C TYR A 168 -1.94 10.40 -7.71
N ILE A 169 -2.52 11.38 -8.40
CA ILE A 169 -3.95 11.67 -8.30
C ILE A 169 -4.65 10.94 -9.44
N VAL A 170 -5.66 10.14 -9.12
CA VAL A 170 -6.49 9.44 -10.11
C VAL A 170 -7.84 10.14 -10.18
N THR A 171 -8.18 10.61 -11.37
CA THR A 171 -9.46 11.27 -11.65
C THR A 171 -10.09 10.74 -12.94
N ALA A 172 -11.39 10.77 -13.00
CA ALA A 172 -12.14 10.24 -14.13
C ALA A 172 -13.58 10.75 -14.14
N ASN A 173 -14.19 10.70 -15.31
CA ASN A 173 -15.65 10.74 -15.38
C ASN A 173 -16.26 9.45 -14.83
N MET A 174 -17.56 9.46 -14.49
CA MET A 174 -18.23 8.28 -13.95
C MET A 174 -18.13 7.07 -14.89
N SER A 175 -18.03 5.89 -14.29
CA SER A 175 -17.99 4.59 -14.99
C SER A 175 -16.80 4.41 -15.94
N ALA A 176 -15.74 5.22 -15.83
CA ALA A 176 -14.52 5.06 -16.63
C ALA A 176 -13.63 3.88 -16.15
N GLY A 177 -13.93 3.28 -15.00
CA GLY A 177 -13.18 2.17 -14.43
C GLY A 177 -12.08 2.61 -13.45
N LYS A 178 -12.25 3.76 -12.77
CA LYS A 178 -11.28 4.32 -11.83
C LYS A 178 -10.91 3.37 -10.70
N SER A 179 -11.87 2.86 -9.94
CA SER A 179 -11.62 1.91 -8.84
C SER A 179 -11.00 0.59 -9.33
N THR A 180 -11.40 0.13 -10.52
CA THR A 180 -10.83 -1.06 -11.16
C THR A 180 -9.36 -0.85 -11.50
N LEU A 181 -8.99 0.28 -12.09
CA LEU A 181 -7.60 0.61 -12.41
C LEU A 181 -6.76 0.73 -11.13
N ILE A 182 -7.26 1.42 -10.11
CA ILE A 182 -6.54 1.57 -8.83
C ILE A 182 -6.31 0.19 -8.20
N ASN A 183 -7.32 -0.68 -8.15
CA ASN A 183 -7.18 -2.04 -7.66
C ASN A 183 -6.14 -2.85 -8.47
N ALA A 184 -6.11 -2.68 -9.79
CA ALA A 184 -5.11 -3.31 -10.66
C ALA A 184 -3.69 -2.81 -10.35
N LEU A 185 -3.48 -1.50 -10.18
CA LEU A 185 -2.18 -0.90 -9.82
C LEU A 185 -1.72 -1.34 -8.42
N VAL A 186 -2.64 -1.43 -7.47
CA VAL A 186 -2.34 -1.90 -6.10
C VAL A 186 -2.14 -3.42 -6.06
N GLY A 187 -2.72 -4.16 -7.02
CA GLY A 187 -2.70 -5.62 -7.09
C GLY A 187 -3.61 -6.31 -6.07
N LYS A 188 -4.61 -5.59 -5.55
CA LYS A 188 -5.57 -6.08 -4.55
C LYS A 188 -6.94 -5.40 -4.73
N PRO A 189 -8.08 -6.09 -4.50
CA PRO A 189 -9.41 -5.51 -4.61
C PRO A 189 -9.76 -4.68 -3.34
N LEU A 190 -9.09 -3.53 -3.15
CA LEU A 190 -9.29 -2.67 -1.97
C LEU A 190 -10.48 -1.73 -2.10
N LEU A 191 -10.79 -1.28 -3.32
CA LEU A 191 -11.90 -0.38 -3.60
C LEU A 191 -13.08 -1.15 -4.19
N LYS A 192 -14.30 -0.81 -3.75
CA LYS A 192 -15.52 -1.40 -4.29
C LYS A 192 -15.64 -1.06 -5.77
N MET A 193 -15.83 -2.08 -6.61
CA MET A 193 -16.14 -1.96 -8.01
C MET A 193 -17.65 -2.06 -8.19
N SER A 194 -18.35 -0.93 -8.28
CA SER A 194 -19.79 -0.93 -8.58
C SER A 194 -20.11 0.18 -9.56
N GLN A 195 -21.20 -0.01 -10.31
CA GLN A 195 -21.71 1.01 -11.23
C GLN A 195 -22.41 2.17 -10.49
N GLU A 196 -22.75 1.96 -9.22
CA GLU A 196 -23.33 3.01 -8.37
C GLU A 196 -22.26 4.02 -7.94
N VAL A 197 -22.67 5.26 -7.66
CA VAL A 197 -21.80 6.34 -7.18
C VAL A 197 -21.18 5.94 -5.82
N CYS A 198 -20.00 5.34 -5.85
CA CYS A 198 -19.40 4.74 -4.66
C CYS A 198 -18.45 5.66 -3.92
N THR A 199 -17.83 6.62 -4.59
CA THR A 199 -16.83 7.50 -3.96
C THR A 199 -17.35 8.94 -3.96
N SER A 200 -17.96 9.34 -2.86
CA SER A 200 -18.34 10.74 -2.62
C SER A 200 -17.22 11.56 -1.96
N ASN A 201 -16.12 10.93 -1.55
CA ASN A 201 -14.99 11.55 -0.86
C ASN A 201 -13.63 10.99 -1.31
N LEU A 202 -12.58 11.68 -0.88
CA LEU A 202 -11.20 11.33 -1.13
C LEU A 202 -10.78 10.05 -0.41
N CYS A 203 -10.08 9.17 -1.14
CA CYS A 203 -9.42 8.02 -0.57
C CYS A 203 -7.92 8.06 -0.89
N TYR A 204 -7.10 7.97 0.16
CA TYR A 204 -5.64 7.91 0.06
C TYR A 204 -5.20 6.46 0.23
N LEU A 205 -4.59 5.87 -0.81
CA LEU A 205 -4.05 4.53 -0.76
C LEU A 205 -2.52 4.63 -0.66
N TYR A 206 -1.96 4.13 0.42
CA TYR A 206 -0.53 4.17 0.70
C TYR A 206 0.08 2.79 0.49
N ASN A 207 1.22 2.75 -0.21
CA ASN A 207 2.06 1.56 -0.23
C ASN A 207 2.70 1.34 1.15
N LYS A 208 2.98 0.07 1.48
CA LYS A 208 3.74 -0.36 2.65
C LYS A 208 5.11 -0.90 2.22
N PRO A 209 6.11 -0.96 3.12
CA PRO A 209 7.47 -1.37 2.75
C PRO A 209 7.59 -2.83 2.32
N TYR A 210 6.80 -3.72 2.91
CA TYR A 210 6.75 -5.15 2.59
C TYR A 210 5.40 -5.75 2.94
N GLU A 211 5.11 -6.93 2.38
CA GLU A 211 3.87 -7.65 2.63
C GLU A 211 3.83 -8.20 4.07
N ASP A 212 2.76 -7.88 4.78
CA ASP A 212 2.46 -8.39 6.12
C ASP A 212 1.02 -8.94 6.19
N GLU A 213 0.40 -9.17 5.01
CA GLU A 213 -0.97 -9.67 4.84
C GLU A 213 -2.05 -8.80 5.51
N ARG A 214 -1.72 -7.56 5.87
CA ARG A 214 -2.65 -6.66 6.56
C ARG A 214 -2.96 -5.44 5.74
N VAL A 215 -4.25 -5.06 5.80
CA VAL A 215 -4.75 -3.80 5.26
C VAL A 215 -5.07 -2.89 6.43
N HIS A 216 -4.41 -1.73 6.49
CA HIS A 216 -4.74 -0.71 7.46
C HIS A 216 -5.82 0.20 6.89
N LEU A 217 -6.84 0.47 7.68
CA LEU A 217 -7.95 1.37 7.31
C LEU A 217 -8.11 2.46 8.37
N GLN A 218 -8.12 3.70 7.93
CA GLN A 218 -8.44 4.87 8.72
C GLN A 218 -9.61 5.58 8.05
N ASN A 219 -10.74 5.57 8.72
CA ASN A 219 -11.93 6.33 8.33
C ASN A 219 -12.43 7.07 9.57
N ILE A 220 -13.57 6.72 10.17
CA ILE A 220 -13.99 7.21 11.48
C ILE A 220 -13.04 6.66 12.56
N ASP A 221 -12.78 5.37 12.52
CA ASP A 221 -11.87 4.66 13.40
C ASP A 221 -10.64 4.14 12.65
N PHE A 222 -9.66 3.62 13.39
CA PHE A 222 -8.47 2.98 12.86
C PHE A 222 -8.50 1.48 13.14
N THR A 223 -8.24 0.68 12.10
CA THR A 223 -7.90 -0.74 12.22
C THR A 223 -6.66 -1.07 11.38
N ASN A 224 -5.79 -1.94 11.91
CA ASN A 224 -4.64 -2.47 11.19
C ASN A 224 -4.91 -3.86 10.56
N ASN A 225 -6.15 -4.29 10.52
CA ASN A 225 -6.56 -5.57 9.94
C ASN A 225 -7.97 -5.46 9.35
N ALA A 226 -8.13 -4.54 8.39
CA ALA A 226 -9.40 -4.36 7.72
C ALA A 226 -9.74 -5.60 6.89
N THR A 227 -10.94 -6.13 7.09
CA THR A 227 -11.49 -7.22 6.29
C THR A 227 -12.16 -6.67 5.03
N GLU A 228 -12.45 -7.56 4.08
CA GLU A 228 -13.23 -7.19 2.89
C GLU A 228 -14.59 -6.55 3.27
N LYS A 229 -15.23 -7.04 4.34
CA LYS A 229 -16.46 -6.46 4.86
C LYS A 229 -16.26 -5.02 5.36
N ASP A 230 -15.14 -4.73 6.02
CA ASP A 230 -14.82 -3.38 6.47
C ASP A 230 -14.62 -2.44 5.28
N LEU A 231 -13.90 -2.90 4.24
CA LEU A 231 -13.65 -2.14 3.01
C LEU A 231 -14.94 -1.89 2.20
N ARG A 232 -15.88 -2.85 2.19
CA ARG A 232 -17.18 -2.68 1.53
C ARG A 232 -18.11 -1.71 2.27
N ASN A 233 -17.98 -1.60 3.59
CA ASN A 233 -18.82 -0.79 4.47
C ASN A 233 -18.21 0.57 4.86
N ILE A 234 -17.19 1.02 4.15
CA ILE A 234 -16.58 2.34 4.40
C ILE A 234 -17.63 3.44 4.30
N SER A 235 -17.64 4.33 5.29
CA SER A 235 -18.44 5.55 5.22
C SER A 235 -17.73 6.57 4.33
N TRP A 236 -18.19 6.70 3.11
CA TRP A 236 -17.63 7.65 2.13
C TRP A 236 -18.01 9.12 2.41
N LYS A 237 -18.53 9.43 3.59
CA LYS A 237 -18.80 10.81 4.03
C LYS A 237 -17.58 11.51 4.63
N THR A 238 -16.54 10.75 4.93
CA THR A 238 -15.30 11.25 5.56
C THR A 238 -14.08 10.84 4.74
N LYS A 239 -12.98 11.61 4.86
CA LYS A 239 -11.68 11.26 4.29
C LYS A 239 -11.29 9.83 4.73
N THR A 240 -10.91 9.01 3.76
CA THR A 240 -10.49 7.64 4.01
C THR A 240 -9.02 7.48 3.66
N SER A 241 -8.29 6.71 4.47
CA SER A 241 -6.92 6.28 4.16
C SER A 241 -6.83 4.77 4.29
N ILE A 242 -6.19 4.13 3.31
CA ILE A 242 -5.92 2.70 3.27
C ILE A 242 -4.42 2.51 3.09
N ALA A 243 -3.77 1.66 3.89
CA ALA A 243 -2.38 1.27 3.66
C ALA A 243 -2.29 -0.25 3.46
N SER A 244 -1.63 -0.65 2.39
CA SER A 244 -1.41 -2.05 2.03
C SER A 244 -0.12 -2.15 1.22
N TYR A 245 0.56 -3.30 1.23
CA TYR A 245 1.64 -3.53 0.30
C TYR A 245 1.10 -3.61 -1.13
N PHE A 246 1.65 -2.79 -2.03
CA PHE A 246 1.26 -2.77 -3.45
C PHE A 246 2.02 -3.87 -4.18
N ARG A 247 1.26 -4.76 -4.81
CA ARG A 247 1.80 -5.89 -5.55
C ARG A 247 1.89 -5.55 -7.05
N GLY A 248 3.00 -4.92 -7.45
CA GLY A 248 3.34 -4.66 -8.85
C GLY A 248 3.61 -5.95 -9.65
N ILE A 249 3.85 -5.82 -10.96
CA ILE A 249 4.47 -6.91 -11.74
C ILE A 249 5.91 -7.09 -11.29
N ASP A 250 6.60 -5.98 -11.01
CA ASP A 250 7.89 -5.95 -10.33
C ASP A 250 7.71 -5.48 -8.88
N ASP A 251 8.70 -5.74 -8.04
CA ASP A 251 8.70 -5.30 -6.65
C ASP A 251 8.65 -3.77 -6.55
N ILE A 252 7.63 -3.26 -5.86
CA ILE A 252 7.46 -1.83 -5.63
C ILE A 252 8.12 -1.44 -4.31
N LYS A 253 9.37 -0.95 -4.39
CA LYS A 253 10.13 -0.47 -3.23
C LYS A 253 9.92 1.01 -2.91
N SER A 254 9.19 1.71 -3.76
CA SER A 254 8.96 3.15 -3.66
C SER A 254 7.84 3.48 -2.68
N HIS A 255 7.97 4.61 -1.97
CA HIS A 255 6.93 5.12 -1.10
C HIS A 255 5.87 5.85 -1.96
N ILE A 256 4.74 5.21 -2.20
CA ILE A 256 3.70 5.66 -3.12
C ILE A 256 2.40 5.95 -2.36
N CYS A 257 1.73 7.02 -2.77
CA CYS A 257 0.37 7.32 -2.39
C CYS A 257 -0.48 7.54 -3.65
N ILE A 258 -1.51 6.74 -3.85
CA ILE A 258 -2.54 6.95 -4.88
C ILE A 258 -3.72 7.66 -4.22
N ILE A 259 -4.13 8.81 -4.79
CA ILE A 259 -5.26 9.59 -4.30
C ILE A 259 -6.43 9.36 -5.25
N ASP A 260 -7.44 8.65 -4.76
CA ASP A 260 -8.70 8.41 -5.47
C ASP A 260 -9.65 9.58 -5.25
N THR A 261 -9.98 10.32 -6.32
CA THR A 261 -10.90 11.45 -6.24
C THR A 261 -12.34 11.02 -6.51
N PRO A 262 -13.36 11.75 -6.01
CA PRO A 262 -14.72 11.55 -6.44
C PRO A 262 -14.85 11.64 -7.96
N GLY A 263 -15.66 10.75 -8.56
CA GLY A 263 -15.95 10.83 -10.00
C GLY A 263 -16.62 12.16 -10.35
N VAL A 264 -16.15 12.79 -11.43
CA VAL A 264 -16.67 14.08 -11.88
C VAL A 264 -18.00 13.83 -12.61
N ASN A 265 -19.10 14.04 -11.90
CA ASN A 265 -20.42 14.07 -12.50
C ASN A 265 -21.09 15.40 -12.18
N TYR A 266 -21.03 16.31 -13.13
CA TYR A 266 -21.51 17.69 -12.97
C TYR A 266 -23.01 17.78 -12.74
N VAL A 267 -23.79 16.84 -13.28
CA VAL A 267 -25.27 16.92 -13.28
C VAL A 267 -25.86 16.53 -11.92
N LEU A 268 -25.28 15.53 -11.23
CA LEU A 268 -25.85 15.01 -9.98
C LEU A 268 -25.23 15.61 -8.71
N ASN A 269 -24.01 16.15 -8.76
CA ASN A 269 -23.35 16.67 -7.58
C ASN A 269 -22.22 17.67 -7.89
N GLN A 270 -22.55 18.95 -8.05
CA GLN A 270 -21.57 20.04 -8.24
C GLN A 270 -20.48 20.09 -7.16
N LYS A 271 -20.75 19.52 -5.96
CA LYS A 271 -19.78 19.43 -4.86
C LYS A 271 -18.61 18.49 -5.19
N HIS A 272 -18.85 17.37 -5.92
CA HIS A 272 -17.80 16.39 -6.24
C HIS A 272 -16.76 16.95 -7.21
N GLY A 273 -17.21 17.70 -8.22
CA GLY A 273 -16.32 18.38 -9.15
C GLY A 273 -15.42 19.39 -8.45
N LYS A 274 -15.98 20.18 -7.51
CA LYS A 274 -15.21 21.16 -6.72
C LYS A 274 -14.16 20.50 -5.83
N ILE A 275 -14.52 19.40 -5.12
CA ILE A 275 -13.56 18.66 -4.29
C ILE A 275 -12.40 18.14 -5.13
N SER A 276 -12.67 17.55 -6.31
CA SER A 276 -11.63 17.08 -7.21
C SER A 276 -10.73 18.22 -7.70
N GLN A 277 -11.30 19.38 -8.05
CA GLN A 277 -10.55 20.57 -8.46
C GLN A 277 -9.68 21.13 -7.33
N GLU A 278 -10.24 21.25 -6.12
CA GLU A 278 -9.51 21.71 -4.94
C GLU A 278 -8.28 20.85 -4.64
N ILE A 279 -8.43 19.52 -4.70
CA ILE A 279 -7.32 18.60 -4.48
C ILE A 279 -6.26 18.71 -5.56
N LEU A 280 -6.66 18.81 -6.82
CA LEU A 280 -5.72 18.98 -7.94
C LEU A 280 -4.93 20.31 -7.87
N GLN A 281 -5.46 21.32 -7.17
CA GLN A 281 -4.77 22.59 -6.98
C GLN A 281 -3.94 22.67 -5.68
N GLN A 282 -4.36 21.95 -4.62
CA GLN A 282 -3.77 22.09 -3.28
C GLN A 282 -2.72 21.00 -2.95
N GLU A 283 -2.87 19.79 -3.50
CA GLU A 283 -1.93 18.71 -3.20
C GLU A 283 -0.68 18.78 -4.08
N GLU A 284 0.47 18.47 -3.50
CA GLU A 284 1.67 18.17 -4.28
C GLU A 284 1.57 16.76 -4.86
N TYR A 285 1.78 16.62 -6.16
CA TYR A 285 1.74 15.33 -6.87
C TYR A 285 2.79 15.25 -7.98
N GLU A 286 3.17 14.02 -8.32
CA GLU A 286 4.07 13.74 -9.45
C GLU A 286 3.30 13.75 -10.77
N LYS A 287 2.18 13.01 -10.82
CA LYS A 287 1.32 12.91 -12.03
C LYS A 287 -0.16 12.87 -11.66
N ILE A 288 -0.97 13.32 -12.61
CA ILE A 288 -2.42 13.14 -12.65
C ILE A 288 -2.69 12.00 -13.63
N ILE A 289 -3.41 10.98 -13.20
CA ILE A 289 -3.88 9.88 -14.04
C ILE A 289 -5.35 10.17 -14.38
N TYR A 290 -5.58 10.65 -15.59
CA TYR A 290 -6.93 10.91 -16.08
C TYR A 290 -7.45 9.72 -16.88
N ILE A 291 -8.53 9.08 -16.41
CA ILE A 291 -9.08 7.89 -17.07
C ILE A 291 -10.21 8.28 -18.01
N LEU A 292 -10.04 7.93 -19.26
CA LEU A 292 -11.01 8.06 -20.35
C LEU A 292 -11.71 6.71 -20.59
N ASN A 293 -13.02 6.73 -20.77
CA ASN A 293 -13.79 5.56 -21.19
C ASN A 293 -13.92 5.54 -22.72
N ALA A 294 -13.25 4.58 -23.38
CA ALA A 294 -13.24 4.50 -24.84
C ALA A 294 -14.64 4.39 -25.47
N ASN A 295 -15.63 3.87 -24.74
CA ASN A 295 -17.01 3.73 -25.20
C ASN A 295 -17.89 4.97 -24.98
N LYS A 296 -17.40 5.97 -24.22
CA LYS A 296 -18.17 7.16 -23.80
C LYS A 296 -17.29 8.40 -23.80
N LEU A 297 -16.62 8.66 -24.91
CA LEU A 297 -15.77 9.83 -25.08
C LEU A 297 -16.59 11.08 -25.45
N GLY A 298 -16.09 12.24 -25.04
CA GLY A 298 -16.56 13.53 -25.54
C GLY A 298 -17.91 13.98 -24.99
N THR A 299 -18.30 13.58 -23.77
CA THR A 299 -19.43 14.22 -23.11
C THR A 299 -19.10 15.67 -22.77
N ASP A 300 -20.10 16.55 -22.75
CA ASP A 300 -19.90 17.96 -22.45
C ASP A 300 -19.20 18.18 -21.08
N GLU A 301 -19.55 17.37 -20.10
CA GLU A 301 -18.92 17.42 -18.77
C GLU A 301 -17.44 17.02 -18.82
N GLU A 302 -17.10 16.00 -19.60
CA GLU A 302 -15.70 15.56 -19.78
C GLU A 302 -14.89 16.63 -20.48
N ILE A 303 -15.41 17.20 -21.57
CA ILE A 303 -14.77 18.26 -22.33
C ILE A 303 -14.53 19.49 -21.44
N ASN A 304 -15.53 19.93 -20.68
CA ASN A 304 -15.42 21.07 -19.78
C ASN A 304 -14.40 20.83 -18.66
N TYR A 305 -14.34 19.62 -18.11
CA TYR A 305 -13.38 19.30 -17.06
C TYR A 305 -11.95 19.20 -17.62
N LEU A 306 -11.76 18.60 -18.79
CA LEU A 306 -10.46 18.55 -19.48
C LEU A 306 -9.95 19.95 -19.86
N LYS A 307 -10.81 20.83 -20.35
CA LYS A 307 -10.46 22.24 -20.59
C LYS A 307 -10.01 22.92 -19.30
N TRP A 308 -10.78 22.74 -18.21
CA TRP A 308 -10.40 23.29 -16.91
C TRP A 308 -9.01 22.78 -16.45
N ILE A 309 -8.72 21.46 -16.61
CA ILE A 309 -7.39 20.89 -16.31
C ILE A 309 -6.32 21.57 -17.17
N SER A 310 -6.55 21.71 -18.48
CA SER A 310 -5.57 22.30 -19.40
C SER A 310 -5.27 23.77 -19.12
N GLU A 311 -6.21 24.50 -18.54
CA GLU A 311 -6.09 25.93 -18.22
C GLU A 311 -5.47 26.19 -16.84
N ASN A 312 -5.68 25.27 -15.87
CA ASN A 312 -5.36 25.52 -14.46
C ASN A 312 -4.22 24.67 -13.91
N LEU A 313 -3.79 23.59 -14.60
CA LEU A 313 -2.79 22.63 -14.11
C LEU A 313 -1.63 22.44 -15.10
N SER A 314 -0.53 21.89 -14.60
CA SER A 314 0.66 21.55 -15.41
C SER A 314 0.33 20.37 -16.34
N LYS A 315 0.21 20.64 -17.63
CA LYS A 315 -0.24 19.67 -18.67
C LYS A 315 0.70 18.48 -18.80
N GLU A 316 1.99 18.68 -18.62
CA GLU A 316 3.05 17.67 -18.66
C GLU A 316 2.95 16.65 -17.51
N LYS A 317 2.21 16.97 -16.46
CA LYS A 317 1.92 16.05 -15.36
C LYS A 317 0.72 15.15 -15.63
N VAL A 318 -0.05 15.37 -16.69
CA VAL A 318 -1.25 14.59 -16.98
C VAL A 318 -0.92 13.38 -17.87
N ILE A 319 -1.29 12.20 -17.41
CA ILE A 319 -1.27 10.95 -18.17
C ILE A 319 -2.72 10.56 -18.45
N PHE A 320 -3.05 10.33 -19.70
CA PHE A 320 -4.38 9.88 -20.13
C PHE A 320 -4.41 8.36 -20.21
N VAL A 321 -5.22 7.72 -19.40
CA VAL A 321 -5.41 6.27 -19.46
C VAL A 321 -6.69 5.98 -20.22
N LEU A 322 -6.57 5.45 -21.43
CA LEU A 322 -7.71 5.07 -22.26
C LEU A 322 -8.12 3.64 -21.94
N ASN A 323 -9.18 3.50 -21.15
CA ASN A 323 -9.69 2.22 -20.66
C ASN A 323 -10.87 1.71 -21.51
N LYS A 324 -11.16 0.41 -21.41
CA LYS A 324 -12.29 -0.28 -22.05
C LYS A 324 -12.17 -0.47 -23.56
N LEU A 325 -10.97 -0.34 -24.12
CA LEU A 325 -10.71 -0.72 -25.51
C LEU A 325 -10.87 -2.25 -25.74
N ASP A 326 -10.81 -3.02 -24.68
CA ASP A 326 -11.10 -4.45 -24.68
C ASP A 326 -12.58 -4.76 -24.95
N GLU A 327 -13.50 -3.82 -24.77
CA GLU A 327 -14.92 -3.98 -25.13
C GLU A 327 -15.15 -3.80 -26.64
N PHE A 328 -14.21 -3.22 -27.39
CA PHE A 328 -14.30 -3.02 -28.84
C PHE A 328 -14.39 -4.34 -29.59
N ARG A 329 -15.11 -4.29 -30.73
CA ARG A 329 -15.25 -5.40 -31.70
C ARG A 329 -14.49 -5.06 -32.93
N ILE A 330 -13.36 -5.72 -33.21
CA ILE A 330 -12.47 -5.44 -34.36
C ILE A 330 -13.21 -5.40 -35.72
N ALA A 331 -14.32 -6.14 -35.83
CA ALA A 331 -15.13 -6.11 -37.08
C ALA A 331 -15.77 -4.74 -37.35
N TYR A 332 -15.93 -3.90 -36.34
CA TYR A 332 -16.63 -2.61 -36.39
C TYR A 332 -15.82 -1.44 -35.89
N ASP A 333 -14.86 -1.73 -34.96
CA ASP A 333 -14.12 -0.73 -34.22
C ASP A 333 -12.63 -0.82 -34.56
N ASP A 334 -11.99 0.32 -34.77
CA ASP A 334 -10.54 0.44 -34.99
C ASP A 334 -9.90 1.08 -33.75
N ILE A 335 -9.15 0.28 -32.98
CA ILE A 335 -8.46 0.72 -31.77
C ILE A 335 -7.43 1.80 -32.10
N PHE A 336 -6.66 1.64 -33.17
CA PHE A 336 -5.63 2.61 -33.57
C PHE A 336 -6.24 3.96 -33.95
N MET A 337 -7.29 3.94 -34.73
CA MET A 337 -8.03 5.14 -35.10
C MET A 337 -8.64 5.82 -33.87
N SER A 338 -9.21 5.06 -32.96
CA SER A 338 -9.79 5.60 -31.71
C SER A 338 -8.73 6.31 -30.86
N ILE A 339 -7.57 5.70 -30.65
CA ILE A 339 -6.47 6.32 -29.90
C ILE A 339 -5.99 7.61 -30.60
N ASN A 340 -5.85 7.60 -31.90
CA ASN A 340 -5.44 8.78 -32.69
C ASN A 340 -6.48 9.92 -32.65
N ASN A 341 -7.76 9.59 -32.66
CA ASN A 341 -8.82 10.60 -32.53
C ASN A 341 -8.80 11.23 -31.14
N VAL A 342 -8.70 10.43 -30.08
CA VAL A 342 -8.53 10.93 -28.70
C VAL A 342 -7.31 11.86 -28.62
N LYS A 343 -6.19 11.48 -29.24
CA LYS A 343 -4.98 12.33 -29.25
C LYS A 343 -5.25 13.69 -29.91
N LYS A 344 -5.94 13.71 -31.04
CA LYS A 344 -6.30 14.94 -31.73
C LYS A 344 -7.23 15.82 -30.90
N ASP A 345 -8.25 15.22 -30.29
CA ASP A 345 -9.20 15.95 -29.44
C ASP A 345 -8.51 16.58 -28.22
N LEU A 346 -7.60 15.85 -27.57
CA LEU A 346 -6.80 16.38 -26.47
C LEU A 346 -5.89 17.53 -26.90
N ILE A 347 -5.30 17.45 -28.11
CA ILE A 347 -4.51 18.57 -28.69
C ILE A 347 -5.39 19.80 -28.88
N ILE A 348 -6.61 19.63 -29.40
CA ILE A 348 -7.58 20.74 -29.61
C ILE A 348 -7.96 21.35 -28.25
N MET A 349 -8.05 20.54 -27.18
CA MET A 349 -8.32 20.99 -25.80
C MET A 349 -7.11 21.66 -25.12
N GLY A 350 -5.95 21.76 -25.81
CA GLY A 350 -4.78 22.48 -25.34
C GLY A 350 -3.68 21.62 -24.74
N PHE A 351 -3.72 20.30 -24.82
CA PHE A 351 -2.61 19.41 -24.43
C PHE A 351 -1.67 19.22 -25.62
N GLU A 352 -0.47 19.80 -25.58
CA GLU A 352 0.45 19.82 -26.75
C GLU A 352 0.95 18.43 -27.16
N ASN A 353 1.37 17.61 -26.21
CA ASN A 353 1.88 16.26 -26.42
C ASN A 353 1.23 15.27 -25.43
N PRO A 354 -0.08 14.96 -25.57
CA PRO A 354 -0.75 14.12 -24.59
C PRO A 354 -0.19 12.69 -24.60
N VAL A 355 0.18 12.20 -23.42
CA VAL A 355 0.59 10.81 -23.22
C VAL A 355 -0.66 9.97 -23.03
N ILE A 356 -0.93 9.06 -23.97
CA ILE A 356 -2.09 8.18 -23.94
C ILE A 356 -1.65 6.75 -23.68
N CYS A 357 -2.19 6.16 -22.63
CA CYS A 357 -1.90 4.82 -22.15
C CYS A 357 -3.14 3.93 -22.31
N PRO A 358 -3.26 3.15 -23.39
CA PRO A 358 -4.37 2.20 -23.54
C PRO A 358 -4.25 1.06 -22.54
N ILE A 359 -5.37 0.70 -21.88
CA ILE A 359 -5.40 -0.38 -20.90
C ILE A 359 -6.76 -1.10 -20.92
N SER A 360 -6.73 -2.39 -20.54
CA SER A 360 -7.89 -3.10 -20.01
C SER A 360 -7.73 -3.22 -18.50
N ALA A 361 -8.29 -2.26 -17.76
CA ALA A 361 -8.15 -2.21 -16.30
C ALA A 361 -8.76 -3.44 -15.60
N TYR A 362 -9.85 -4.00 -16.13
CA TYR A 362 -10.48 -5.16 -15.54
C TYR A 362 -9.65 -6.43 -15.77
N PHE A 363 -9.17 -6.67 -17.00
CA PHE A 363 -8.28 -7.80 -17.26
C PHE A 363 -6.96 -7.67 -16.48
N ALA A 364 -6.42 -6.45 -16.37
CA ALA A 364 -5.26 -6.16 -15.56
C ALA A 364 -5.46 -6.56 -14.08
N LEU A 365 -6.64 -6.26 -13.52
CA LEU A 365 -6.99 -6.68 -12.16
C LEU A 365 -7.08 -8.21 -12.03
N LEU A 366 -7.73 -8.90 -12.97
CA LEU A 366 -7.82 -10.37 -12.95
C LEU A 366 -6.44 -11.04 -13.03
N ILE A 367 -5.53 -10.50 -13.86
CA ILE A 367 -4.13 -10.95 -13.92
C ILE A 367 -3.47 -10.82 -12.55
N LYS A 368 -3.60 -9.66 -11.90
CA LYS A 368 -3.02 -9.40 -10.58
C LYS A 368 -3.62 -10.30 -9.49
N MET A 369 -4.93 -10.46 -9.46
CA MET A 369 -5.60 -11.32 -8.51
C MET A 369 -5.07 -12.76 -8.64
N LYS A 370 -5.01 -13.29 -9.86
CA LYS A 370 -4.49 -14.63 -10.12
C LYS A 370 -3.01 -14.77 -9.76
N ALA A 371 -2.18 -13.81 -10.14
CA ALA A 371 -0.75 -13.79 -9.83
C ALA A 371 -0.48 -13.78 -8.32
N ASN A 372 -1.37 -13.15 -7.54
CA ASN A 372 -1.24 -13.02 -6.09
C ASN A 372 -2.02 -14.08 -5.29
N GLY A 373 -2.52 -15.14 -5.98
CA GLY A 373 -3.17 -16.27 -5.32
C GLY A 373 -4.57 -15.99 -4.77
N TYR A 374 -5.26 -14.95 -5.26
CA TYR A 374 -6.67 -14.73 -4.93
C TYR A 374 -7.53 -15.80 -5.62
N GLU A 375 -8.51 -16.32 -4.89
CA GLU A 375 -9.54 -17.17 -5.47
C GLU A 375 -10.48 -16.32 -6.34
N LEU A 376 -10.51 -16.63 -7.64
CA LEU A 376 -11.45 -16.03 -8.57
C LEU A 376 -12.78 -16.79 -8.52
N THR A 377 -13.88 -16.08 -8.65
CA THR A 377 -15.21 -16.70 -8.85
C THR A 377 -15.27 -17.42 -10.20
N ASP A 378 -16.24 -18.31 -10.39
CA ASP A 378 -16.43 -19.02 -11.68
C ASP A 378 -16.60 -18.04 -12.84
N ASP A 379 -17.39 -16.96 -12.66
CA ASP A 379 -17.56 -15.92 -13.64
C ASP A 379 -16.22 -15.19 -13.96
N GLU A 380 -15.43 -14.86 -12.95
CA GLU A 380 -14.13 -14.22 -13.12
C GLU A 380 -13.11 -15.14 -13.81
N ILE A 381 -13.19 -16.46 -13.61
CA ILE A 381 -12.37 -17.45 -14.31
C ILE A 381 -12.73 -17.47 -15.80
N ASP A 382 -14.02 -17.52 -16.13
CA ASP A 382 -14.50 -17.50 -17.51
C ASP A 382 -14.10 -16.21 -18.23
N GLU A 383 -14.25 -15.07 -17.58
CA GLU A 383 -13.82 -13.77 -18.09
C GLU A 383 -12.29 -13.70 -18.27
N TYR A 384 -11.51 -14.21 -17.31
CA TYR A 384 -10.06 -14.29 -17.43
C TYR A 384 -9.64 -15.09 -18.67
N LEU A 385 -10.22 -16.27 -18.87
CA LEU A 385 -9.92 -17.14 -20.02
C LEU A 385 -10.37 -16.49 -21.35
N PHE A 386 -11.48 -15.78 -21.35
CA PHE A 386 -11.93 -15.01 -22.49
C PHE A 386 -10.92 -13.93 -22.86
N TYR A 387 -10.45 -13.14 -21.89
CA TYR A 387 -9.47 -12.08 -22.13
C TYR A 387 -8.10 -12.63 -22.55
N ILE A 388 -7.64 -13.75 -22.02
CA ILE A 388 -6.42 -14.42 -22.51
C ILE A 388 -6.52 -14.68 -24.02
N LYS A 389 -7.64 -15.26 -24.50
CA LYS A 389 -7.85 -15.50 -25.93
C LYS A 389 -7.90 -14.21 -26.73
N LYS A 390 -8.50 -13.18 -26.17
CA LYS A 390 -8.65 -11.86 -26.84
C LYS A 390 -7.31 -11.17 -27.00
N PHE A 391 -6.51 -11.08 -25.94
CA PHE A 391 -5.23 -10.38 -25.92
C PHE A 391 -4.08 -11.16 -26.58
N ARG A 392 -4.30 -12.40 -27.01
CA ARG A 392 -3.40 -13.12 -27.94
C ARG A 392 -3.48 -12.59 -29.37
N LYS A 393 -4.53 -11.85 -29.75
CA LYS A 393 -4.68 -11.26 -31.07
C LYS A 393 -3.88 -9.95 -31.14
N LYS A 394 -3.22 -9.70 -32.29
CA LYS A 394 -2.34 -8.52 -32.50
C LYS A 394 -3.04 -7.18 -32.32
N GLU A 395 -4.33 -7.13 -32.60
CA GLU A 395 -5.15 -5.91 -32.54
C GLU A 395 -5.34 -5.43 -31.09
N TYR A 396 -5.38 -6.36 -30.14
CA TYR A 396 -5.50 -6.06 -28.71
C TYR A 396 -4.14 -6.01 -27.98
N ASP A 397 -3.03 -6.02 -28.72
CA ASP A 397 -1.71 -5.84 -28.11
C ASP A 397 -1.45 -4.35 -27.88
N PHE A 398 -1.62 -3.91 -26.63
CA PHE A 398 -1.38 -2.52 -26.23
C PHE A 398 0.08 -2.23 -25.89
N SER A 399 0.96 -3.22 -25.78
CA SER A 399 2.39 -3.03 -25.46
C SER A 399 3.08 -2.09 -26.45
N LYS A 400 2.65 -2.09 -27.72
CA LYS A 400 3.16 -1.21 -28.78
C LYS A 400 3.00 0.29 -28.52
N TYR A 401 2.11 0.68 -27.62
CA TYR A 401 1.88 2.09 -27.27
C TYR A 401 2.77 2.56 -26.11
N TYR A 402 3.56 1.66 -25.52
CA TYR A 402 4.47 1.91 -24.39
C TYR A 402 5.94 1.86 -24.82
N GLN A 403 6.27 2.23 -26.07
CA GLN A 403 7.62 2.13 -26.66
C GLN A 403 8.69 2.97 -25.93
N SER A 404 8.28 3.99 -25.18
CA SER A 404 9.19 4.82 -24.38
C SER A 404 9.66 4.13 -23.09
N VAL A 405 9.14 2.93 -22.78
CA VAL A 405 9.41 2.19 -21.55
C VAL A 405 10.01 0.84 -21.90
N TYR A 406 11.14 0.51 -21.29
CA TYR A 406 11.72 -0.83 -21.42
C TYR A 406 10.85 -1.83 -20.65
N LEU A 407 10.33 -2.82 -21.37
CA LEU A 407 9.56 -3.92 -20.81
C LEU A 407 10.43 -5.18 -20.89
N GLU A 408 10.83 -5.69 -19.71
CA GLU A 408 11.67 -6.90 -19.63
C GLU A 408 11.01 -8.09 -20.31
N ASP A 409 11.78 -8.91 -21.01
CA ASP A 409 11.30 -10.16 -21.57
C ASP A 409 11.10 -11.19 -20.46
N GLY A 410 9.93 -11.79 -20.40
CA GLY A 410 9.62 -12.85 -19.44
C GLY A 410 8.83 -13.97 -20.11
N ASP A 411 9.25 -15.20 -19.85
CA ASP A 411 8.59 -16.41 -20.38
C ASP A 411 7.27 -16.77 -19.65
N ASN A 412 6.82 -15.92 -18.73
CA ASN A 412 5.62 -16.14 -17.93
C ASN A 412 4.39 -15.51 -18.60
N GLU A 413 3.33 -16.30 -18.80
CA GLU A 413 2.05 -15.83 -19.38
C GLU A 413 1.48 -14.60 -18.63
N ILE A 414 1.66 -14.51 -17.32
CA ILE A 414 1.22 -13.36 -16.51
C ILE A 414 1.93 -12.07 -16.98
N VAL A 415 3.25 -12.12 -17.14
CA VAL A 415 4.05 -10.97 -17.60
C VAL A 415 3.67 -10.61 -19.03
N GLU A 416 3.55 -11.61 -19.93
CA GLU A 416 3.15 -11.38 -21.32
C GLU A 416 1.76 -10.71 -21.40
N MET A 417 0.77 -11.23 -20.68
CA MET A 417 -0.58 -10.67 -20.69
C MET A 417 -0.65 -9.30 -20.04
N SER A 418 0.15 -9.04 -19.00
CA SER A 418 0.25 -7.72 -18.37
C SER A 418 0.84 -6.67 -19.30
N LYS A 419 1.79 -7.03 -20.18
CA LYS A 419 2.29 -6.16 -21.24
C LYS A 419 1.17 -5.85 -22.25
N LYS A 420 0.55 -6.90 -22.76
CA LYS A 420 -0.47 -6.78 -23.81
C LYS A 420 -1.71 -6.00 -23.37
N CYS A 421 -2.15 -6.15 -22.12
CA CYS A 421 -3.29 -5.37 -21.60
C CYS A 421 -2.93 -3.94 -21.17
N GLY A 422 -1.65 -3.53 -21.27
CA GLY A 422 -1.16 -2.20 -20.94
C GLY A 422 -0.78 -1.98 -19.47
N LEU A 423 -1.02 -2.95 -18.58
CA LEU A 423 -0.75 -2.79 -17.14
C LEU A 423 0.73 -2.58 -16.86
N TYR A 424 1.61 -3.47 -17.38
CA TYR A 424 3.04 -3.42 -17.11
C TYR A 424 3.67 -2.13 -17.64
N GLY A 425 3.25 -1.69 -18.83
CA GLY A 425 3.69 -0.42 -19.40
C GLY A 425 3.29 0.78 -18.53
N LEU A 426 2.06 0.81 -18.05
CA LEU A 426 1.57 1.87 -17.17
C LEU A 426 2.32 1.87 -15.82
N GLU A 427 2.54 0.70 -15.20
CA GLU A 427 3.32 0.58 -13.97
C GLU A 427 4.74 1.14 -14.15
N LYS A 428 5.44 0.72 -15.21
CA LYS A 428 6.79 1.24 -15.51
C LYS A 428 6.81 2.76 -15.75
N MET A 429 5.80 3.32 -16.40
CA MET A 429 5.71 4.78 -16.60
C MET A 429 5.50 5.54 -15.29
N LEU A 430 4.73 4.98 -14.36
CA LEU A 430 4.49 5.61 -13.06
C LEU A 430 5.67 5.42 -12.12
N LEU A 431 6.35 4.27 -12.19
CA LEU A 431 7.38 3.85 -11.24
C LEU A 431 8.80 3.98 -11.81
N GLY A 432 8.96 3.91 -13.15
CA GLY A 432 10.26 3.87 -13.84
C GLY A 432 11.09 5.14 -13.76
N GLY A 433 10.54 6.25 -13.27
CA GLY A 433 11.31 7.46 -12.93
C GLY A 433 11.82 7.48 -11.48
N ILE A 434 11.61 6.40 -10.74
CA ILE A 434 11.84 6.32 -9.28
C ILE A 434 12.82 5.17 -8.95
N ILE A 435 13.18 4.33 -9.93
CA ILE A 435 14.14 3.21 -9.77
C ILE A 435 15.57 3.68 -10.04
#